data_995c16e00c13efb5ff7f2596970db224
#
_entry.id   995c16e00c13efb5ff7f2596970db224
#
_cell.length_a   1.000
_cell.length_b   1.000
_cell.length_c   1.000
_cell.angle_alpha   90.00
_cell.angle_beta   90.00
_cell.angle_gamma   90.00
#
_symmetry.space_group_name_H-M   'P 1'
#
loop_
_entity.id
_entity.type
_entity.pdbx_description
1 polymer ?
#
loop_
_entity_poly.entity_id
_entity_poly.type
_entity_poly.pdbx_seq_one_letter_code
_entity_poly.pdbx_strand_id
1 'polypeptide(L)'
;MIYKNIEIHNAAALHTGECGGACWSRYPDAVCEGFEKDGARIQAKNCSGVELRFILKGESAKLRIRSTATGSYHIYRGGIQGGWYDHEGKVTSPDGTEILIERREQALVERMHKDQDLPWDPNLIRIIFDRGRFELLDVEGDVCPPAEGQTPKKTILFYGSSITHGSNSMNNSNAWTAWVAHALSMDALNKGLAGNCRMEESTVSYLGALGREGKWDVAVLELGINALDWEEERRRIHVKKTLDHIAGQNPEKPIFVISPFYCDADYKGRGEPAAWRETIRSVTMERAYPNVTYIPGDEILSDMRGISTDGVHPSIYGIAEIAEKLTARMRAVLEK
;
A
#
# COMPACT_ATOMS: atom_id res chain seq x y z
N MET A 1 3.88 13.83 -3.56
CA MET A 1 4.90 14.81 -4.07
C MET A 1 4.53 15.20 -5.49
N ILE A 2 4.99 16.35 -6.02
CA ILE A 2 4.62 16.81 -7.37
C ILE A 2 5.87 16.89 -8.26
N TYR A 3 5.74 16.36 -9.48
CA TYR A 3 6.76 16.48 -10.54
C TYR A 3 6.05 16.69 -11.89
N LYS A 4 6.44 17.72 -12.65
CA LYS A 4 5.82 18.10 -13.95
C LYS A 4 4.27 18.12 -13.91
N ASN A 5 3.69 18.75 -12.89
CA ASN A 5 2.24 18.83 -12.67
C ASN A 5 1.53 17.46 -12.43
N ILE A 6 2.27 16.42 -12.16
CA ILE A 6 1.75 15.12 -11.74
C ILE A 6 1.99 14.95 -10.24
N GLU A 7 0.96 14.57 -9.50
CA GLU A 7 1.14 14.08 -8.13
C GLU A 7 1.70 12.66 -8.18
N ILE A 8 2.82 12.43 -7.50
CA ILE A 8 3.32 11.09 -7.22
C ILE A 8 2.86 10.73 -5.80
N HIS A 9 1.71 10.07 -5.74
CA HIS A 9 1.07 9.66 -4.49
C HIS A 9 1.90 8.58 -3.80
N ASN A 10 1.89 8.55 -2.47
CA ASN A 10 2.65 7.64 -1.61
C ASN A 10 4.18 7.78 -1.71
N ALA A 11 4.71 8.70 -2.51
CA ALA A 11 6.14 9.04 -2.52
C ALA A 11 6.50 9.96 -1.35
N ALA A 12 7.62 9.67 -0.69
CA ALA A 12 8.18 10.45 0.42
C ALA A 12 9.49 11.15 0.05
N ALA A 13 10.17 10.69 -1.01
CA ALA A 13 11.34 11.34 -1.58
C ALA A 13 11.32 11.21 -3.11
N LEU A 14 11.89 12.20 -3.81
CA LEU A 14 12.15 12.16 -5.25
C LEU A 14 13.65 12.22 -5.51
N HIS A 15 14.08 11.45 -6.47
CA HIS A 15 15.48 11.36 -6.92
C HIS A 15 15.55 11.52 -8.42
N THR A 16 16.66 12.04 -8.92
CA THR A 16 16.95 12.02 -10.36
C THR A 16 17.29 10.59 -10.77
N GLY A 17 16.55 10.07 -11.73
CA GLY A 17 16.79 8.75 -12.29
C GLY A 17 17.97 8.72 -13.26
N GLU A 18 18.29 7.54 -13.78
CA GLU A 18 19.42 7.32 -14.69
C GLU A 18 19.27 8.05 -16.03
N CYS A 19 18.04 8.30 -16.46
CA CYS A 19 17.74 9.04 -17.70
C CYS A 19 17.31 10.49 -17.45
N GLY A 20 17.55 11.02 -16.23
CA GLY A 20 17.26 12.40 -15.88
C GLY A 20 15.82 12.70 -15.50
N GLY A 21 14.94 11.69 -15.49
CA GLY A 21 13.57 11.79 -15.01
C GLY A 21 13.47 11.69 -13.48
N ALA A 22 12.24 11.63 -12.98
CA ALA A 22 11.95 11.46 -11.55
C ALA A 22 11.78 9.99 -11.20
N CYS A 23 12.57 9.50 -10.25
CA CYS A 23 12.34 8.28 -9.47
C CYS A 23 11.88 8.66 -8.06
N TRP A 24 11.31 7.72 -7.35
CA TRP A 24 10.75 7.97 -6.01
C TRP A 24 11.09 6.89 -5.01
N SER A 25 10.99 7.27 -3.74
CA SER A 25 11.00 6.36 -2.61
C SER A 25 9.74 6.57 -1.78
N ARG A 26 9.17 5.47 -1.26
CA ARG A 26 8.00 5.51 -0.36
C ARG A 26 8.36 5.93 1.07
N TYR A 27 9.64 5.96 1.37
CA TYR A 27 10.21 6.41 2.64
C TYR A 27 11.23 7.52 2.40
N PRO A 28 11.36 8.49 3.33
CA PRO A 28 12.44 9.47 3.29
C PRO A 28 13.82 8.81 3.39
N ASP A 29 14.84 9.43 2.81
CA ASP A 29 16.21 8.89 2.84
C ASP A 29 16.72 8.71 4.27
N ALA A 30 16.45 9.65 5.18
CA ALA A 30 16.81 9.54 6.58
C ALA A 30 16.18 8.33 7.30
N VAL A 31 14.97 7.91 6.89
CA VAL A 31 14.35 6.68 7.40
C VAL A 31 15.06 5.46 6.81
N CYS A 32 15.39 5.50 5.50
CA CYS A 32 16.09 4.41 4.82
C CYS A 32 17.49 4.16 5.39
N GLU A 33 18.18 5.20 5.86
CA GLU A 33 19.47 5.06 6.55
C GLU A 33 19.37 4.22 7.84
N GLY A 34 18.24 4.28 8.53
CA GLY A 34 17.97 3.50 9.74
C GLY A 34 17.55 2.05 9.51
N PHE A 35 17.43 1.57 8.26
CA PHE A 35 17.11 0.17 8.00
C PHE A 35 18.30 -0.75 8.31
N GLU A 36 18.01 -1.86 9.02
CA GLU A 36 19.01 -2.88 9.35
C GLU A 36 19.55 -3.60 8.09
N LYS A 37 18.72 -3.75 7.06
CA LYS A 37 19.04 -4.52 5.85
C LYS A 37 18.96 -3.67 4.59
N ASP A 38 19.90 -3.86 3.68
CA ASP A 38 19.88 -3.23 2.35
C ASP A 38 18.64 -3.60 1.54
N GLY A 39 18.09 -4.81 1.76
CA GLY A 39 16.83 -5.22 1.17
C GLY A 39 15.69 -4.25 1.46
N ALA A 40 15.61 -3.68 2.66
CA ALA A 40 14.59 -2.69 3.00
C ALA A 40 14.75 -1.39 2.18
N ARG A 41 15.99 -0.91 1.95
CA ARG A 41 16.30 0.25 1.11
C ARG A 41 15.90 0.03 -0.34
N ILE A 42 16.07 -1.20 -0.82
CA ILE A 42 15.62 -1.64 -2.15
C ILE A 42 14.09 -1.60 -2.23
N GLN A 43 13.40 -2.19 -1.25
CA GLN A 43 11.94 -2.27 -1.23
C GLN A 43 11.28 -0.89 -1.05
N ALA A 44 11.91 0.04 -0.36
CA ALA A 44 11.43 1.41 -0.20
C ALA A 44 11.25 2.15 -1.55
N LYS A 45 12.07 1.81 -2.54
CA LYS A 45 12.06 2.39 -3.90
C LYS A 45 11.09 1.70 -4.88
N ASN A 46 10.45 0.61 -4.48
CA ASN A 46 9.46 -0.08 -5.31
C ASN A 46 8.10 0.63 -5.27
N CYS A 47 7.33 0.51 -6.35
CA CYS A 47 6.07 1.23 -6.56
C CYS A 47 4.85 0.69 -5.81
N SER A 48 5.01 -0.05 -4.72
CA SER A 48 3.86 -0.56 -3.95
C SER A 48 2.91 0.56 -3.51
N GLY A 49 1.72 0.60 -4.12
CA GLY A 49 0.72 1.63 -3.85
C GLY A 49 1.14 3.04 -4.25
N VAL A 50 2.17 3.20 -5.09
CA VAL A 50 2.48 4.50 -5.72
C VAL A 50 1.60 4.68 -6.94
N GLU A 51 1.04 5.87 -7.10
CA GLU A 51 0.22 6.25 -8.23
C GLU A 51 0.70 7.57 -8.83
N LEU A 52 0.63 7.70 -10.14
CA LEU A 52 0.68 9.00 -10.79
C LEU A 52 -0.74 9.52 -10.91
N ARG A 53 -1.00 10.68 -10.32
CA ARG A 53 -2.34 11.29 -10.24
C ARG A 53 -2.36 12.66 -10.88
N PHE A 54 -3.32 12.90 -11.75
CA PHE A 54 -3.52 14.22 -12.37
C PHE A 54 -4.94 14.39 -12.90
N ILE A 55 -5.36 15.64 -12.99
CA ILE A 55 -6.56 16.03 -13.71
C ILE A 55 -6.17 16.38 -15.15
N LEU A 56 -6.81 15.72 -16.12
CA LEU A 56 -6.65 16.02 -17.53
C LEU A 56 -7.48 17.25 -17.88
N LYS A 57 -6.82 18.39 -18.15
CA LYS A 57 -7.47 19.64 -18.56
C LYS A 57 -7.77 19.68 -20.05
N GLY A 58 -6.86 19.17 -20.89
CA GLY A 58 -7.01 19.09 -22.34
C GLY A 58 -7.73 17.81 -22.79
N GLU A 59 -7.65 17.52 -24.08
CA GLU A 59 -8.22 16.30 -24.70
C GLU A 59 -7.37 15.07 -24.49
N SER A 60 -6.04 15.26 -24.34
CA SER A 60 -5.10 14.17 -24.12
C SER A 60 -3.85 14.62 -23.36
N ALA A 61 -3.17 13.66 -22.78
CA ALA A 61 -1.82 13.80 -22.23
C ALA A 61 -0.98 12.57 -22.61
N LYS A 62 0.33 12.76 -22.73
CA LYS A 62 1.31 11.70 -22.89
C LYS A 62 2.28 11.68 -21.73
N LEU A 63 2.50 10.53 -21.17
CA LEU A 63 3.55 10.31 -20.17
C LEU A 63 4.57 9.35 -20.75
N ARG A 64 5.85 9.72 -20.65
CA ARG A 64 6.96 8.81 -20.99
C ARG A 64 7.56 8.26 -19.72
N ILE A 65 7.45 6.93 -19.57
CA ILE A 65 7.82 6.22 -18.35
C ILE A 65 8.78 5.09 -18.68
N ARG A 66 9.83 4.97 -17.89
CA ARG A 66 10.80 3.89 -17.94
C ARG A 66 10.69 3.01 -16.72
N SER A 67 11.04 1.73 -16.85
CA SER A 67 11.24 0.81 -15.72
C SER A 67 12.62 0.15 -15.81
N THR A 68 13.18 -0.25 -14.67
CA THR A 68 14.45 -1.01 -14.62
C THR A 68 14.30 -2.45 -15.12
N ALA A 69 13.05 -2.92 -15.25
CA ALA A 69 12.68 -4.20 -15.83
C ALA A 69 11.31 -4.03 -16.50
N THR A 70 10.79 -5.06 -17.16
CA THR A 70 9.40 -5.00 -17.67
C THR A 70 8.46 -4.83 -16.48
N GLY A 71 7.71 -3.75 -16.47
CA GLY A 71 6.68 -3.43 -15.50
C GLY A 71 5.30 -3.34 -16.13
N SER A 72 4.25 -3.40 -15.34
CA SER A 72 2.88 -3.20 -15.77
C SER A 72 2.24 -1.99 -15.11
N TYR A 73 1.19 -1.46 -15.72
CA TYR A 73 0.38 -0.40 -15.16
C TYR A 73 -1.10 -0.62 -15.45
N HIS A 74 -1.95 -0.12 -14.56
CA HIS A 74 -3.40 0.01 -14.76
C HIS A 74 -3.77 1.48 -14.71
N ILE A 75 -4.73 1.88 -15.55
CA ILE A 75 -5.30 3.23 -15.54
C ILE A 75 -6.66 3.18 -14.87
N TYR A 76 -6.89 4.14 -13.98
CA TYR A 76 -8.18 4.39 -13.34
C TYR A 76 -8.65 5.80 -13.67
N ARG A 77 -9.96 5.95 -13.82
CA ARG A 77 -10.66 7.23 -13.95
C ARG A 77 -11.43 7.47 -12.67
N GLY A 78 -10.89 8.32 -11.82
CA GLY A 78 -11.35 8.43 -10.44
C GLY A 78 -11.26 7.11 -9.70
N GLY A 79 -12.38 6.61 -9.20
CA GLY A 79 -12.50 5.32 -8.49
C GLY A 79 -12.71 4.10 -9.40
N ILE A 80 -12.86 4.29 -10.72
CA ILE A 80 -13.27 3.24 -11.65
C ILE A 80 -12.08 2.82 -12.53
N GLN A 81 -11.84 1.52 -12.64
CA GLN A 81 -10.84 0.99 -13.57
C GLN A 81 -11.20 1.36 -15.01
N GLY A 82 -10.22 1.77 -15.78
CA GLY A 82 -10.37 2.07 -17.20
C GLY A 82 -10.88 0.88 -18.01
N GLY A 83 -11.55 1.17 -19.12
CA GLY A 83 -12.06 0.15 -20.02
C GLY A 83 -10.95 -0.57 -20.78
N TRP A 84 -11.34 -1.46 -21.67
CA TRP A 84 -10.42 -2.30 -22.48
C TRP A 84 -9.39 -1.50 -23.31
N TYR A 85 -9.69 -0.25 -23.61
CA TYR A 85 -8.82 0.70 -24.33
C TYR A 85 -7.85 1.48 -23.42
N ASP A 86 -8.06 1.42 -22.11
CA ASP A 86 -7.30 2.14 -21.06
C ASP A 86 -6.71 1.20 -20.01
N HIS A 87 -6.93 -0.09 -20.18
CA HIS A 87 -6.84 -1.04 -19.07
C HIS A 87 -5.42 -1.24 -18.58
N GLU A 88 -4.68 -2.02 -19.24
CA GLU A 88 -3.37 -2.49 -18.83
C GLU A 88 -2.35 -2.25 -19.92
N GLY A 89 -1.17 -1.80 -19.53
CA GLY A 89 -0.02 -1.67 -20.41
C GLY A 89 1.24 -2.20 -19.78
N LYS A 90 2.28 -2.30 -20.60
CA LYS A 90 3.62 -2.69 -20.17
C LYS A 90 4.59 -1.53 -20.37
N VAL A 91 5.41 -1.30 -19.35
CA VAL A 91 6.55 -0.39 -19.44
C VAL A 91 7.78 -1.23 -19.70
N THR A 92 8.42 -1.01 -20.84
CA THR A 92 9.64 -1.72 -21.24
C THR A 92 10.85 -0.82 -21.07
N SER A 93 11.95 -1.40 -20.62
CA SER A 93 13.25 -0.75 -20.54
C SER A 93 14.02 -0.99 -21.87
N PRO A 94 15.06 -0.18 -22.23
CA PRO A 94 15.59 0.99 -21.52
C PRO A 94 15.00 2.32 -21.98
N ASP A 95 14.36 2.38 -23.15
CA ASP A 95 13.99 3.63 -23.82
C ASP A 95 12.72 4.27 -23.27
N GLY A 96 12.01 3.51 -22.43
CA GLY A 96 10.73 3.92 -21.88
C GLY A 96 9.55 3.57 -22.79
N THR A 97 8.37 3.81 -22.27
CA THR A 97 7.10 3.60 -22.95
C THR A 97 6.29 4.88 -22.88
N GLU A 98 5.67 5.27 -23.98
CA GLU A 98 4.68 6.35 -24.00
C GLU A 98 3.32 5.78 -23.59
N ILE A 99 2.69 6.43 -22.60
CA ILE A 99 1.33 6.16 -22.17
C ILE A 99 0.49 7.33 -22.65
N LEU A 100 -0.39 7.09 -23.62
CA LEU A 100 -1.35 8.07 -24.11
C LEU A 100 -2.63 7.98 -23.27
N ILE A 101 -3.01 9.08 -22.66
CA ILE A 101 -4.27 9.24 -21.93
C ILE A 101 -5.16 10.17 -22.74
N GLU A 102 -6.33 9.71 -23.14
CA GLU A 102 -7.33 10.50 -23.85
C GLU A 102 -8.58 10.66 -23.00
N ARG A 103 -9.29 11.77 -23.21
CA ARG A 103 -10.62 11.94 -22.63
C ARG A 103 -11.62 11.01 -23.31
N ARG A 104 -12.08 10.00 -22.60
CA ARG A 104 -12.99 8.97 -23.12
C ARG A 104 -14.11 8.70 -22.13
N GLU A 105 -15.30 8.38 -22.67
CA GLU A 105 -16.47 7.95 -21.87
C GLU A 105 -16.80 8.85 -20.65
N GLN A 106 -16.43 10.12 -20.72
CA GLN A 106 -16.48 11.04 -19.58
C GLN A 106 -17.89 11.10 -18.96
N ALA A 107 -18.95 11.20 -19.78
CA ALA A 107 -20.33 11.25 -19.28
C ALA A 107 -20.74 9.95 -18.56
N LEU A 108 -20.23 8.80 -18.99
CA LEU A 108 -20.46 7.52 -18.31
C LEU A 108 -19.73 7.48 -16.97
N VAL A 109 -18.45 7.87 -16.95
CA VAL A 109 -17.62 7.89 -15.75
C VAL A 109 -18.22 8.83 -14.69
N GLU A 110 -18.64 10.04 -15.07
CA GLU A 110 -19.31 11.01 -14.18
C GLU A 110 -20.60 10.44 -13.59
N ARG A 111 -21.44 9.80 -14.43
CA ARG A 111 -22.67 9.18 -13.96
C ARG A 111 -22.39 8.05 -12.98
N MET A 112 -21.43 7.16 -13.28
CA MET A 112 -21.07 6.05 -12.39
C MET A 112 -20.56 6.56 -11.03
N HIS A 113 -19.75 7.60 -11.00
CA HIS A 113 -19.28 8.22 -9.75
C HIS A 113 -20.44 8.77 -8.94
N LYS A 114 -21.36 9.51 -9.58
CA LYS A 114 -22.53 10.08 -8.95
C LYS A 114 -23.48 9.01 -8.41
N ASP A 115 -23.80 7.99 -9.22
CA ASP A 115 -24.78 6.97 -8.89
C ASP A 115 -24.27 6.02 -7.76
N GLN A 116 -22.94 5.88 -7.62
CA GLN A 116 -22.29 5.04 -6.62
C GLN A 116 -21.70 5.83 -5.44
N ASP A 117 -21.87 7.16 -5.42
CA ASP A 117 -21.28 8.06 -4.42
C ASP A 117 -19.77 7.78 -4.18
N LEU A 118 -19.02 7.65 -5.29
CA LEU A 118 -17.58 7.35 -5.20
C LEU A 118 -16.80 8.57 -4.71
N PRO A 119 -15.82 8.37 -3.79
CA PRO A 119 -15.12 9.49 -3.14
C PRO A 119 -14.00 10.10 -4.00
N TRP A 120 -14.00 9.81 -5.28
CA TRP A 120 -13.00 10.26 -6.26
C TRP A 120 -13.62 11.23 -7.27
N ASP A 121 -12.86 12.23 -7.70
CA ASP A 121 -13.25 13.07 -8.84
C ASP A 121 -13.23 12.24 -10.13
N PRO A 122 -14.31 12.22 -10.94
CA PRO A 122 -14.37 11.45 -12.19
C PRO A 122 -13.36 11.93 -13.25
N ASN A 123 -12.79 13.13 -13.12
CA ASN A 123 -11.76 13.66 -14.03
C ASN A 123 -10.33 13.30 -13.59
N LEU A 124 -10.17 12.69 -12.42
CA LEU A 124 -8.87 12.28 -11.91
C LEU A 124 -8.39 11.04 -12.65
N ILE A 125 -7.25 11.15 -13.30
CA ILE A 125 -6.52 10.00 -13.85
C ILE A 125 -5.58 9.48 -12.79
N ARG A 126 -5.58 8.16 -12.59
CA ARG A 126 -4.68 7.45 -11.67
C ARG A 126 -3.98 6.34 -12.46
N ILE A 127 -2.66 6.37 -12.52
CA ILE A 127 -1.85 5.31 -13.12
C ILE A 127 -1.19 4.54 -12.00
N ILE A 128 -1.57 3.29 -11.82
CA ILE A 128 -1.14 2.39 -10.76
C ILE A 128 -0.18 1.37 -11.34
N PHE A 129 1.03 1.29 -10.81
CA PHE A 129 2.07 0.38 -11.28
C PHE A 129 2.06 -0.94 -10.51
N ASP A 130 2.76 -1.93 -11.05
CA ASP A 130 3.19 -3.09 -10.27
C ASP A 130 4.29 -2.71 -9.27
N ARG A 131 4.92 -3.70 -8.63
CA ARG A 131 5.97 -3.49 -7.62
C ARG A 131 7.34 -3.11 -8.19
N GLY A 132 7.45 -2.83 -9.50
CA GLY A 132 8.69 -2.45 -10.15
C GLY A 132 9.24 -1.11 -9.69
N ARG A 133 10.33 -0.70 -10.29
CA ARG A 133 10.91 0.64 -10.16
C ARG A 133 10.73 1.39 -11.45
N PHE A 134 10.18 2.57 -11.35
CA PHE A 134 9.82 3.38 -12.50
C PHE A 134 10.47 4.76 -12.41
N GLU A 135 10.63 5.37 -13.58
CA GLU A 135 11.15 6.71 -13.77
C GLU A 135 10.20 7.48 -14.70
N LEU A 136 9.63 8.58 -14.24
CA LEU A 136 8.82 9.47 -15.05
C LEU A 136 9.76 10.42 -15.79
N LEU A 137 9.91 10.21 -17.09
CA LEU A 137 10.82 10.96 -17.94
C LEU A 137 10.21 12.27 -18.41
N ASP A 138 9.00 12.20 -18.95
CA ASP A 138 8.34 13.36 -19.50
C ASP A 138 6.81 13.32 -19.38
N VAL A 139 6.21 14.52 -19.47
CA VAL A 139 4.77 14.74 -19.47
C VAL A 139 4.47 15.82 -20.52
N GLU A 140 3.65 15.47 -21.50
CA GLU A 140 3.12 16.37 -22.51
C GLU A 140 1.60 16.50 -22.34
N GLY A 141 1.06 17.69 -22.53
CA GLY A 141 -0.39 17.97 -22.41
C GLY A 141 -0.73 18.86 -21.23
N ASP A 142 -1.96 19.33 -21.21
CA ASP A 142 -2.46 20.22 -20.15
C ASP A 142 -3.01 19.40 -18.99
N VAL A 143 -2.19 19.28 -17.94
CA VAL A 143 -2.49 18.51 -16.74
C VAL A 143 -2.18 19.30 -15.47
N CYS A 144 -2.89 19.03 -14.40
CA CYS A 144 -2.57 19.57 -13.08
C CYS A 144 -2.75 18.50 -11.99
N PRO A 145 -2.06 18.61 -10.84
CA PRO A 145 -2.27 17.70 -9.73
C PRO A 145 -3.71 17.85 -9.20
N PRO A 146 -4.26 16.81 -8.54
CA PRO A 146 -5.57 16.92 -7.92
C PRO A 146 -5.58 17.99 -6.83
N ALA A 147 -6.70 18.71 -6.73
CA ALA A 147 -6.98 19.65 -5.67
C ALA A 147 -7.64 18.95 -4.48
N GLU A 148 -7.77 19.69 -3.36
CA GLU A 148 -8.53 19.24 -2.20
C GLU A 148 -9.97 18.88 -2.59
N GLY A 149 -10.45 17.72 -2.10
CA GLY A 149 -11.79 17.20 -2.40
C GLY A 149 -11.88 16.35 -3.67
N GLN A 150 -10.80 16.24 -4.46
CA GLN A 150 -10.78 15.37 -5.65
C GLN A 150 -10.26 13.94 -5.38
N THR A 151 -9.84 13.67 -4.15
CA THR A 151 -9.44 12.35 -3.64
C THR A 151 -10.25 12.03 -2.38
N PRO A 152 -10.28 10.76 -1.91
CA PRO A 152 -10.97 10.40 -0.67
C PRO A 152 -10.51 11.24 0.51
N LYS A 153 -11.45 11.60 1.39
CA LYS A 153 -11.17 12.42 2.58
C LYS A 153 -10.36 11.71 3.64
N LYS A 154 -10.47 10.38 3.70
CA LYS A 154 -9.76 9.54 4.70
C LYS A 154 -8.73 8.66 4.02
N THR A 155 -7.65 8.41 4.71
CA THR A 155 -6.51 7.63 4.23
C THR A 155 -6.18 6.50 5.19
N ILE A 156 -5.95 5.29 4.67
CA ILE A 156 -5.46 4.13 5.42
C ILE A 156 -3.95 4.00 5.21
N LEU A 157 -3.21 3.97 6.31
CA LEU A 157 -1.82 3.52 6.33
C LEU A 157 -1.79 1.99 6.41
N PHE A 158 -1.09 1.34 5.49
CA PHE A 158 -0.76 -0.09 5.55
C PHE A 158 0.74 -0.26 5.75
N TYR A 159 1.14 -0.90 6.85
CA TYR A 159 2.52 -1.28 7.12
C TYR A 159 2.62 -2.78 7.34
N GLY A 160 3.60 -3.42 6.74
CA GLY A 160 3.76 -4.86 6.88
C GLY A 160 4.83 -5.44 5.96
N SER A 161 4.73 -6.73 5.75
CA SER A 161 5.67 -7.57 5.00
C SER A 161 5.50 -7.48 3.47
N SER A 162 5.99 -8.51 2.77
CA SER A 162 5.73 -8.74 1.36
C SER A 162 4.24 -8.92 1.04
N ILE A 163 3.46 -9.41 1.98
CA ILE A 163 2.01 -9.63 1.83
C ILE A 163 1.32 -8.26 1.73
N THR A 164 1.66 -7.33 2.61
CA THR A 164 1.20 -5.92 2.54
C THR A 164 1.79 -5.20 1.32
N HIS A 165 3.06 -5.45 0.98
CA HIS A 165 3.72 -4.88 -0.20
C HIS A 165 3.04 -5.27 -1.52
N GLY A 166 2.24 -6.33 -1.54
CA GLY A 166 1.48 -6.78 -2.71
C GLY A 166 2.16 -7.89 -3.50
N SER A 167 2.93 -8.77 -2.85
CA SER A 167 3.47 -9.97 -3.52
C SER A 167 2.34 -10.83 -4.05
N ASN A 168 2.51 -11.35 -5.27
CA ASN A 168 1.55 -12.17 -6.04
C ASN A 168 0.25 -11.47 -6.47
N SER A 169 0.12 -10.16 -6.26
CA SER A 169 -1.09 -9.42 -6.68
C SER A 169 -1.11 -9.05 -8.17
N MET A 170 -0.13 -9.47 -8.97
CA MET A 170 0.05 -9.10 -10.38
C MET A 170 0.31 -7.60 -10.59
N ASN A 171 -0.60 -6.75 -10.12
CA ASN A 171 -0.47 -5.29 -10.07
C ASN A 171 -0.92 -4.80 -8.69
N ASN A 172 -0.44 -3.64 -8.26
CA ASN A 172 -0.81 -3.09 -6.94
C ASN A 172 -2.30 -2.74 -6.81
N SER A 173 -3.00 -2.50 -7.91
CA SER A 173 -4.46 -2.34 -7.91
C SER A 173 -5.19 -3.62 -7.46
N ASN A 174 -4.54 -4.78 -7.57
CA ASN A 174 -5.05 -6.08 -7.16
C ASN A 174 -4.52 -6.54 -5.79
N ALA A 175 -3.72 -5.72 -5.11
CA ALA A 175 -3.28 -6.03 -3.76
C ALA A 175 -4.46 -5.93 -2.76
N TRP A 176 -4.47 -6.76 -1.73
CA TRP A 176 -5.51 -6.71 -0.70
C TRP A 176 -5.64 -5.33 -0.05
N THR A 177 -4.53 -4.58 0.07
CA THR A 177 -4.51 -3.21 0.59
C THR A 177 -5.33 -2.24 -0.25
N ALA A 178 -5.21 -2.35 -1.59
CA ALA A 178 -5.99 -1.55 -2.52
C ALA A 178 -7.49 -1.93 -2.46
N TRP A 179 -7.82 -3.21 -2.35
CA TRP A 179 -9.20 -3.67 -2.27
C TRP A 179 -9.87 -3.27 -0.96
N VAL A 180 -9.15 -3.35 0.18
CA VAL A 180 -9.67 -2.86 1.47
C VAL A 180 -9.92 -1.36 1.43
N ALA A 181 -8.97 -0.58 0.91
CA ALA A 181 -9.13 0.86 0.79
C ALA A 181 -10.31 1.23 -0.12
N HIS A 182 -10.43 0.57 -1.28
CA HIS A 182 -11.57 0.75 -2.19
C HIS A 182 -12.90 0.41 -1.51
N ALA A 183 -12.99 -0.75 -0.83
CA ALA A 183 -14.21 -1.20 -0.16
C ALA A 183 -14.63 -0.27 1.01
N LEU A 184 -13.69 0.44 1.63
CA LEU A 184 -13.93 1.40 2.69
C LEU A 184 -14.06 2.85 2.18
N SER A 185 -14.01 3.07 0.87
CA SER A 185 -14.05 4.42 0.26
C SER A 185 -12.97 5.35 0.79
N MET A 186 -11.76 4.82 1.03
CA MET A 186 -10.60 5.54 1.56
C MET A 186 -9.43 5.52 0.57
N ASP A 187 -8.51 6.45 0.73
CA ASP A 187 -7.22 6.42 0.05
C ASP A 187 -6.23 5.48 0.77
N ALA A 188 -5.15 5.09 0.11
CA ALA A 188 -4.18 4.13 0.65
C ALA A 188 -2.75 4.66 0.65
N LEU A 189 -2.04 4.50 1.77
CA LEU A 189 -0.59 4.64 1.87
C LEU A 189 0.03 3.27 2.15
N ASN A 190 0.47 2.57 1.11
CA ASN A 190 1.14 1.29 1.27
C ASN A 190 2.62 1.48 1.63
N LYS A 191 2.98 1.19 2.87
CA LYS A 191 4.33 1.22 3.43
C LYS A 191 4.89 -0.19 3.70
N GLY A 192 4.36 -1.22 3.02
CA GLY A 192 4.88 -2.59 3.09
C GLY A 192 6.34 -2.69 2.60
N LEU A 193 7.12 -3.56 3.24
CA LEU A 193 8.53 -3.81 2.96
C LEU A 193 8.76 -5.32 2.78
N ALA A 194 8.74 -5.80 1.54
CA ALA A 194 8.86 -7.22 1.23
C ALA A 194 10.14 -7.84 1.83
N GLY A 195 9.97 -8.89 2.66
CA GLY A 195 11.06 -9.57 3.37
C GLY A 195 11.72 -8.75 4.49
N ASN A 196 11.26 -7.51 4.74
CA ASN A 196 11.96 -6.54 5.57
C ASN A 196 11.04 -5.74 6.53
N CYS A 197 9.86 -6.25 6.87
CA CYS A 197 9.04 -5.69 7.94
C CYS A 197 9.63 -6.10 9.29
N ARG A 198 10.60 -5.33 9.78
CA ARG A 198 11.36 -5.62 11.02
C ARG A 198 11.11 -4.62 12.15
N MET A 199 10.15 -3.72 11.95
CA MET A 199 9.73 -2.75 12.99
C MET A 199 10.89 -1.91 13.52
N GLU A 200 11.81 -1.49 12.63
CA GLU A 200 12.92 -0.62 12.98
C GLU A 200 12.43 0.72 13.54
N GLU A 201 13.20 1.28 14.47
CA GLU A 201 12.90 2.55 15.16
C GLU A 201 12.60 3.68 14.16
N SER A 202 13.46 3.83 13.14
CA SER A 202 13.31 4.87 12.11
C SER A 202 11.97 4.74 11.36
N THR A 203 11.54 3.50 11.09
CA THR A 203 10.28 3.23 10.39
C THR A 203 9.08 3.55 11.26
N VAL A 204 8.99 2.95 12.45
CA VAL A 204 7.78 3.10 13.28
C VAL A 204 7.61 4.53 13.80
N SER A 205 8.72 5.21 14.10
CA SER A 205 8.72 6.63 14.47
C SER A 205 8.20 7.51 13.32
N TYR A 206 8.67 7.27 12.09
CA TYR A 206 8.20 7.96 10.89
C TYR A 206 6.70 7.74 10.65
N LEU A 207 6.23 6.49 10.73
CA LEU A 207 4.82 6.17 10.52
C LEU A 207 3.92 6.81 11.57
N GLY A 208 4.36 6.85 12.83
CA GLY A 208 3.66 7.56 13.90
C GLY A 208 3.62 9.07 13.66
N ALA A 209 4.73 9.66 13.18
CA ALA A 209 4.79 11.08 12.83
C ALA A 209 3.81 11.44 11.70
N LEU A 210 3.72 10.62 10.65
CA LEU A 210 2.74 10.82 9.58
C LEU A 210 1.30 10.91 10.11
N GLY A 211 0.97 10.15 11.15
CA GLY A 211 -0.36 10.21 11.78
C GLY A 211 -0.60 11.55 12.49
N ARG A 212 0.37 12.02 13.27
CA ARG A 212 0.29 13.35 13.93
C ARG A 212 0.19 14.50 12.91
N GLU A 213 0.79 14.34 11.73
CA GLU A 213 0.73 15.28 10.64
C GLU A 213 -0.57 15.19 9.81
N GLY A 214 -1.50 14.30 10.21
CA GLY A 214 -2.77 14.11 9.50
C GLY A 214 -2.65 13.44 8.13
N LYS A 215 -1.55 12.70 7.87
CA LYS A 215 -1.34 12.02 6.59
C LYS A 215 -2.08 10.70 6.46
N TRP A 216 -2.59 10.15 7.55
CA TRP A 216 -3.46 9.00 7.58
C TRP A 216 -4.47 9.11 8.73
N ASP A 217 -5.62 8.45 8.58
CA ASP A 217 -6.73 8.45 9.54
C ASP A 217 -6.91 7.11 10.23
N VAL A 218 -6.54 6.02 9.55
CA VAL A 218 -6.62 4.64 10.04
C VAL A 218 -5.31 3.95 9.73
N ALA A 219 -4.83 3.04 10.57
CA ALA A 219 -3.66 2.23 10.26
C ALA A 219 -3.96 0.73 10.37
N VAL A 220 -3.33 -0.04 9.47
CA VAL A 220 -3.32 -1.50 9.47
C VAL A 220 -1.87 -1.97 9.49
N LEU A 221 -1.51 -2.73 10.53
CA LEU A 221 -0.16 -3.21 10.80
C LEU A 221 -0.13 -4.74 10.70
N GLU A 222 0.46 -5.30 9.63
CA GLU A 222 0.65 -6.74 9.43
C GLU A 222 2.06 -7.11 9.89
N LEU A 223 2.18 -7.81 11.02
CA LEU A 223 3.44 -7.98 11.73
C LEU A 223 3.83 -9.46 11.88
N GLY A 224 5.13 -9.73 11.94
CA GLY A 224 5.73 -10.96 12.43
C GLY A 224 6.30 -11.89 11.38
N ILE A 225 5.71 -12.03 10.18
CA ILE A 225 6.12 -13.05 9.19
C ILE A 225 7.59 -12.92 8.72
N ASN A 226 8.17 -11.72 8.72
CA ASN A 226 9.57 -11.51 8.33
C ASN A 226 10.58 -11.70 9.48
N ALA A 227 10.13 -12.15 10.63
CA ALA A 227 10.92 -12.28 11.84
C ALA A 227 10.54 -13.53 12.65
N LEU A 228 10.10 -14.60 11.97
CA LEU A 228 9.67 -15.85 12.62
C LEU A 228 10.76 -16.46 13.52
N ASP A 229 12.03 -16.24 13.19
CA ASP A 229 13.22 -16.70 13.90
C ASP A 229 13.57 -15.88 15.16
N TRP A 230 12.83 -14.81 15.48
CA TRP A 230 13.16 -13.99 16.64
C TRP A 230 12.77 -14.65 17.95
N GLU A 231 13.63 -14.50 18.96
CA GLU A 231 13.36 -14.87 20.34
C GLU A 231 12.23 -14.00 20.94
N GLU A 232 11.52 -14.52 21.93
CA GLU A 232 10.35 -13.90 22.54
C GLU A 232 10.62 -12.47 23.02
N GLU A 233 11.71 -12.25 23.72
CA GLU A 233 12.05 -10.93 24.24
C GLU A 233 12.18 -9.89 23.11
N ARG A 234 12.88 -10.26 22.03
CA ARG A 234 13.03 -9.39 20.85
C ARG A 234 11.67 -9.11 20.20
N ARG A 235 10.81 -10.12 20.04
CA ARG A 235 9.46 -9.93 19.51
C ARG A 235 8.68 -8.92 20.32
N ARG A 236 8.64 -9.10 21.65
CA ARG A 236 7.91 -8.21 22.59
C ARG A 236 8.40 -6.78 22.51
N ILE A 237 9.71 -6.56 22.53
CA ILE A 237 10.32 -5.22 22.44
C ILE A 237 9.86 -4.51 21.17
N HIS A 238 9.91 -5.18 20.01
CA HIS A 238 9.60 -4.55 18.73
C HIS A 238 8.10 -4.33 18.54
N VAL A 239 7.24 -5.25 18.97
CA VAL A 239 5.78 -5.05 18.94
C VAL A 239 5.38 -3.90 19.86
N LYS A 240 5.92 -3.87 21.11
CA LYS A 240 5.67 -2.80 22.07
C LYS A 240 6.07 -1.43 21.49
N LYS A 241 7.29 -1.31 20.99
CA LYS A 241 7.79 -0.11 20.34
C LYS A 241 6.89 0.34 19.18
N THR A 242 6.46 -0.60 18.33
CA THR A 242 5.57 -0.30 17.20
C THR A 242 4.24 0.29 17.67
N LEU A 243 3.64 -0.31 18.70
CA LEU A 243 2.39 0.21 19.26
C LEU A 243 2.59 1.57 19.94
N ASP A 244 3.69 1.77 20.68
CA ASP A 244 3.97 3.03 21.35
C ASP A 244 4.13 4.18 20.35
N HIS A 245 4.85 3.96 19.24
CA HIS A 245 5.06 4.99 18.23
C HIS A 245 3.82 5.25 17.36
N ILE A 246 3.09 4.21 16.98
CA ILE A 246 1.98 4.37 16.03
C ILE A 246 0.68 4.63 16.80
N ALA A 247 0.29 3.79 17.75
CA ALA A 247 -0.96 3.92 18.47
C ALA A 247 -0.88 4.94 19.61
N GLY A 248 0.15 4.83 20.47
CA GLY A 248 0.30 5.71 21.62
C GLY A 248 0.45 7.18 21.26
N GLN A 249 1.02 7.48 20.08
CA GLN A 249 1.17 8.86 19.60
C GLN A 249 -0.01 9.36 18.75
N ASN A 250 -0.99 8.50 18.45
CA ASN A 250 -2.18 8.83 17.66
C ASN A 250 -3.45 8.27 18.32
N PRO A 251 -3.78 8.65 19.55
CA PRO A 251 -4.82 7.99 20.36
C PRO A 251 -6.22 8.08 19.78
N GLU A 252 -6.50 9.06 18.94
CA GLU A 252 -7.81 9.26 18.29
C GLU A 252 -7.98 8.47 16.98
N LYS A 253 -6.93 7.78 16.52
CA LYS A 253 -6.97 7.08 15.22
C LYS A 253 -7.09 5.58 15.41
N PRO A 254 -8.06 4.90 14.75
CA PRO A 254 -8.20 3.45 14.80
C PRO A 254 -6.99 2.74 14.21
N ILE A 255 -6.46 1.77 14.93
CA ILE A 255 -5.30 0.97 14.55
C ILE A 255 -5.67 -0.51 14.60
N PHE A 256 -5.48 -1.22 13.50
CA PHE A 256 -5.70 -2.65 13.38
C PHE A 256 -4.36 -3.37 13.32
N VAL A 257 -4.11 -4.27 14.25
CA VAL A 257 -2.86 -5.03 14.32
C VAL A 257 -3.14 -6.47 13.98
N ILE A 258 -2.60 -6.91 12.85
CA ILE A 258 -2.78 -8.25 12.31
C ILE A 258 -1.52 -9.09 12.63
N SER A 259 -1.71 -10.20 13.29
CA SER A 259 -0.66 -11.20 13.50
C SER A 259 -0.43 -12.04 12.23
N PRO A 260 0.62 -12.91 12.17
CA PRO A 260 0.90 -13.68 10.97
C PRO A 260 -0.33 -14.45 10.46
N PHE A 261 -0.59 -14.33 9.16
CA PHE A 261 -1.55 -15.17 8.45
C PHE A 261 -1.14 -16.64 8.52
N TYR A 262 -2.07 -17.55 8.22
CA TYR A 262 -1.74 -18.95 8.06
C TYR A 262 -0.69 -19.14 6.96
N CYS A 263 0.29 -20.03 7.17
CA CYS A 263 1.38 -20.25 6.24
C CYS A 263 1.93 -21.70 6.32
N ASP A 264 2.88 -22.02 5.47
CA ASP A 264 3.52 -23.34 5.41
C ASP A 264 4.10 -23.81 6.77
N ALA A 265 4.58 -22.89 7.59
CA ALA A 265 5.07 -23.24 8.92
C ALA A 265 3.95 -23.79 9.83
N ASP A 266 2.74 -23.23 9.74
CA ASP A 266 1.56 -23.77 10.44
C ASP A 266 1.18 -25.14 9.89
N TYR A 267 1.15 -25.28 8.56
CA TYR A 267 0.84 -26.55 7.89
C TYR A 267 1.79 -27.67 8.28
N LYS A 268 3.07 -27.35 8.49
CA LYS A 268 4.11 -28.27 8.95
C LYS A 268 4.13 -28.48 10.48
N GLY A 269 3.22 -27.85 11.21
CA GLY A 269 3.16 -27.94 12.67
C GLY A 269 4.31 -27.24 13.40
N ARG A 270 4.95 -26.25 12.77
CA ARG A 270 5.98 -25.43 13.39
C ARG A 270 5.36 -24.39 14.30
N GLY A 271 6.00 -24.13 15.43
CA GLY A 271 5.43 -23.28 16.49
C GLY A 271 5.62 -21.78 16.31
N GLU A 272 6.49 -21.34 15.38
CA GLU A 272 6.90 -19.93 15.28
C GLU A 272 5.75 -18.98 14.93
N PRO A 273 4.85 -19.29 13.97
CA PRO A 273 3.72 -18.38 13.69
C PRO A 273 2.77 -18.24 14.88
N ALA A 274 2.48 -19.36 15.58
CA ALA A 274 1.64 -19.34 16.78
C ALA A 274 2.27 -18.51 17.91
N ALA A 275 3.59 -18.64 18.11
CA ALA A 275 4.34 -17.84 19.08
C ALA A 275 4.29 -16.33 18.76
N TRP A 276 4.33 -15.95 17.47
CA TRP A 276 4.16 -14.56 17.05
C TRP A 276 2.75 -14.06 17.29
N ARG A 277 1.72 -14.84 16.96
CA ARG A 277 0.30 -14.49 17.22
C ARG A 277 0.08 -14.22 18.71
N GLU A 278 0.59 -15.10 19.58
CA GLU A 278 0.50 -14.92 21.02
C GLU A 278 1.29 -13.69 21.50
N THR A 279 2.49 -13.45 20.97
CA THR A 279 3.27 -12.25 21.34
C THR A 279 2.51 -10.98 20.98
N ILE A 280 1.98 -10.87 19.75
CA ILE A 280 1.25 -9.67 19.33
C ILE A 280 -0.01 -9.50 20.16
N ARG A 281 -0.79 -10.58 20.37
CA ARG A 281 -1.98 -10.56 21.19
C ARG A 281 -1.69 -10.08 22.61
N SER A 282 -0.73 -10.71 23.28
CA SER A 282 -0.41 -10.41 24.68
C SER A 282 0.13 -8.99 24.87
N VAL A 283 1.00 -8.54 23.96
CA VAL A 283 1.54 -7.15 24.03
C VAL A 283 0.45 -6.12 23.74
N THR A 284 -0.46 -6.39 22.81
CA THR A 284 -1.61 -5.51 22.56
C THR A 284 -2.51 -5.38 23.79
N MET A 285 -2.80 -6.49 24.46
CA MET A 285 -3.59 -6.50 25.70
C MET A 285 -2.85 -5.80 26.85
N GLU A 286 -1.54 -5.99 26.97
CA GLU A 286 -0.69 -5.34 27.99
C GLU A 286 -0.64 -3.82 27.81
N ARG A 287 -0.49 -3.34 26.56
CA ARG A 287 -0.47 -1.91 26.26
C ARG A 287 -1.83 -1.25 26.41
N ALA A 288 -2.91 -2.01 26.22
CA ALA A 288 -4.31 -1.61 26.43
C ALA A 288 -4.67 -0.24 25.80
N TYR A 289 -4.07 0.09 24.64
CA TYR A 289 -4.46 1.30 23.89
C TYR A 289 -5.90 1.17 23.38
N PRO A 290 -6.83 2.08 23.74
CA PRO A 290 -8.26 1.95 23.42
C PRO A 290 -8.54 2.03 21.91
N ASN A 291 -7.63 2.62 21.14
CA ASN A 291 -7.71 2.77 19.69
C ASN A 291 -7.13 1.56 18.92
N VAL A 292 -6.63 0.52 19.60
CA VAL A 292 -6.02 -0.65 18.96
C VAL A 292 -6.97 -1.83 18.97
N THR A 293 -7.18 -2.42 17.81
CA THR A 293 -7.91 -3.67 17.61
C THR A 293 -6.94 -4.76 17.13
N TYR A 294 -6.75 -5.80 17.93
CA TYR A 294 -6.02 -6.99 17.53
C TYR A 294 -6.87 -7.88 16.61
N ILE A 295 -6.27 -8.36 15.51
CA ILE A 295 -6.90 -9.27 14.55
C ILE A 295 -6.01 -10.50 14.41
N PRO A 296 -6.46 -11.71 14.78
CA PRO A 296 -5.75 -12.93 14.49
C PRO A 296 -5.63 -13.15 12.98
N GLY A 297 -4.39 -13.23 12.45
CA GLY A 297 -4.17 -13.32 11.01
C GLY A 297 -4.63 -14.67 10.43
N ASP A 298 -4.55 -15.75 11.20
CA ASP A 298 -5.03 -17.08 10.84
C ASP A 298 -6.57 -17.22 10.80
N GLU A 299 -7.31 -16.24 11.35
CA GLU A 299 -8.77 -16.12 11.12
C GLU A 299 -9.09 -15.38 9.82
N ILE A 300 -8.18 -14.53 9.35
CA ILE A 300 -8.33 -13.76 8.10
C ILE A 300 -7.95 -14.63 6.90
N LEU A 301 -6.76 -15.22 6.90
CA LEU A 301 -6.33 -16.23 5.91
C LEU A 301 -6.04 -17.50 6.67
N SER A 302 -6.91 -18.51 6.52
CA SER A 302 -7.06 -19.59 7.48
C SER A 302 -6.54 -20.95 7.03
N ASP A 303 -6.18 -21.11 5.75
CA ASP A 303 -5.70 -22.39 5.22
C ASP A 303 -4.87 -22.27 3.93
N MET A 304 -4.26 -23.40 3.52
CA MET A 304 -3.35 -23.47 2.36
C MET A 304 -4.03 -23.21 1.01
N ARG A 305 -5.36 -23.24 0.88
CA ARG A 305 -6.05 -22.97 -0.38
C ARG A 305 -5.91 -21.51 -0.81
N GLY A 306 -5.75 -20.62 0.17
CA GLY A 306 -5.49 -19.20 -0.06
C GLY A 306 -4.00 -18.85 -0.24
N ILE A 307 -3.08 -19.82 -0.13
CA ILE A 307 -1.64 -19.60 -0.21
C ILE A 307 -1.09 -20.02 -1.58
N SER A 308 -0.05 -19.37 -2.06
CA SER A 308 0.68 -19.76 -3.26
C SER A 308 1.68 -20.90 -2.97
N THR A 309 2.29 -21.45 -4.00
CA THR A 309 3.23 -22.60 -3.90
C THR A 309 4.50 -22.30 -3.11
N ASP A 310 4.78 -21.04 -2.79
CA ASP A 310 5.91 -20.66 -1.93
C ASP A 310 5.61 -20.85 -0.42
N GLY A 311 4.36 -21.16 -0.08
CA GLY A 311 3.92 -21.47 1.28
C GLY A 311 3.75 -20.26 2.21
N VAL A 312 3.91 -19.03 1.71
CA VAL A 312 3.88 -17.80 2.50
C VAL A 312 2.93 -16.75 1.94
N HIS A 313 3.06 -16.45 0.64
CA HIS A 313 2.31 -15.36 0.02
C HIS A 313 0.90 -15.82 -0.38
N PRO A 314 -0.11 -14.97 -0.19
CA PRO A 314 -1.45 -15.31 -0.63
C PRO A 314 -1.51 -15.47 -2.16
N SER A 315 -2.31 -16.43 -2.60
CA SER A 315 -2.76 -16.51 -3.98
C SER A 315 -3.79 -15.40 -4.25
N ILE A 316 -4.25 -15.28 -5.49
CA ILE A 316 -5.32 -14.31 -5.80
C ILE A 316 -6.61 -14.59 -5.00
N TYR A 317 -6.91 -15.85 -4.70
CA TYR A 317 -8.03 -16.23 -3.84
C TYR A 317 -7.78 -15.82 -2.38
N GLY A 318 -6.55 -15.99 -1.88
CA GLY A 318 -6.17 -15.53 -0.54
C GLY A 318 -6.17 -14.00 -0.43
N ILE A 319 -5.77 -13.28 -1.47
CA ILE A 319 -5.89 -11.82 -1.54
C ILE A 319 -7.35 -11.38 -1.38
N ALA A 320 -8.28 -12.05 -2.08
CA ALA A 320 -9.71 -11.77 -1.98
C ALA A 320 -10.25 -12.08 -0.58
N GLU A 321 -9.89 -13.23 -0.01
CA GLU A 321 -10.28 -13.63 1.34
C GLU A 321 -9.80 -12.62 2.40
N ILE A 322 -8.52 -12.21 2.33
CA ILE A 322 -7.96 -11.18 3.22
C ILE A 322 -8.77 -9.88 3.09
N ALA A 323 -9.00 -9.42 1.87
CA ALA A 323 -9.69 -8.15 1.65
C ALA A 323 -11.13 -8.17 2.17
N GLU A 324 -11.88 -9.23 1.91
CA GLU A 324 -13.28 -9.40 2.36
C GLU A 324 -13.37 -9.43 3.89
N LYS A 325 -12.65 -10.38 4.51
CA LYS A 325 -12.73 -10.58 5.96
C LYS A 325 -12.19 -9.38 6.74
N LEU A 326 -11.08 -8.79 6.29
CA LEU A 326 -10.50 -7.62 6.96
C LEU A 326 -11.44 -6.40 6.83
N THR A 327 -11.99 -6.15 5.65
CA THR A 327 -12.97 -5.07 5.46
C THR A 327 -14.16 -5.22 6.42
N ALA A 328 -14.71 -6.42 6.55
CA ALA A 328 -15.83 -6.68 7.48
C ALA A 328 -15.44 -6.39 8.95
N ARG A 329 -14.23 -6.82 9.38
CA ARG A 329 -13.71 -6.53 10.72
C ARG A 329 -13.50 -5.04 10.96
N MET A 330 -12.95 -4.33 9.97
CA MET A 330 -12.69 -2.89 10.06
C MET A 330 -13.99 -2.09 10.11
N ARG A 331 -14.98 -2.40 9.27
CA ARG A 331 -16.30 -1.75 9.31
C ARG A 331 -16.96 -1.87 10.67
N ALA A 332 -16.94 -3.04 11.28
CA ALA A 332 -17.53 -3.27 12.61
C ALA A 332 -16.94 -2.37 13.72
N VAL A 333 -15.77 -1.79 13.49
CA VAL A 333 -15.11 -0.85 14.42
C VAL A 333 -15.29 0.60 13.97
N LEU A 334 -15.17 0.89 12.67
CA LEU A 334 -15.17 2.25 12.11
C LEU A 334 -16.55 2.89 12.01
N GLU A 335 -17.62 2.08 12.06
CA GLU A 335 -19.03 2.52 11.96
C GLU A 335 -19.72 2.65 13.34
N LYS A 336 -18.98 2.44 14.43
CA LYS A 336 -19.43 2.68 15.82
C LYS A 336 -19.29 4.13 16.24
#